data_5774e3e3f8a42147878cfd4198618ba9
#
_entry.id   5774e3e3f8a42147878cfd4198618ba9
#
_cell.length_a   1.000
_cell.length_b   1.000
_cell.length_c   1.000
_cell.angle_alpha   90.00
_cell.angle_beta   90.00
_cell.angle_gamma   90.00
#
_symmetry.space_group_name_H-M   'P 1'
#
loop_
_entity.id
_entity.type
_entity.pdbx_description
1 polymer ?
#
loop_
_entity_poly.entity_id
_entity_poly.type
_entity_poly.pdbx_seq_one_letter_code
_entity_poly.pdbx_strand_id
1 'polypeptide(L)'
;MGNSDIRGGKAGPLAWFVVMMAGLVLLGFLKDIYRDDFPMGEELYLMDFVLTFEANLDSWYPMYKAAFEKMTNPDDGLYQTIFFDQHIKFQYPPPSLLPIMALIQFDVGWPSILELMNISSFLSMIALSWCVYRIAIVIFRSYGGWTEISPILRIVLFLVMLVGTLTFYPIIRAQYLGQIQVMLDLVIALAFLLWLEERKAAAGIMIALAALVKPQFGLLLLWALLRKEKHFALGMFAVLAVVGIVSLIVFGFRDHIDYLAVLSYIGKHGEVFWANQSFNGILNRLISDVSSLEWNFYAYAPYNGLVYAGTLASTICFLLFGLFY
;
A
#
# COMPACT_ATOMS: atom_id res chain seq x y z
N MET A 1 1.95 27.10 -55.84
CA MET A 1 1.63 27.86 -54.62
C MET A 1 1.36 26.83 -53.53
N GLY A 2 2.37 26.58 -52.71
CA GLY A 2 2.32 25.54 -51.66
C GLY A 2 1.62 26.07 -50.43
N ASN A 3 0.62 25.33 -49.99
CA ASN A 3 0.02 25.52 -48.68
C ASN A 3 0.97 24.93 -47.63
N SER A 4 1.72 25.78 -46.96
CA SER A 4 2.44 25.45 -45.74
C SER A 4 1.44 25.38 -44.58
N ASP A 5 0.89 24.19 -44.35
CA ASP A 5 0.18 23.88 -43.10
C ASP A 5 1.16 24.05 -41.94
N ILE A 6 1.14 25.22 -41.34
CA ILE A 6 1.67 25.44 -39.99
C ILE A 6 0.72 24.66 -39.03
N ARG A 7 0.98 23.38 -38.88
CA ARG A 7 0.42 22.62 -37.77
C ARG A 7 1.05 23.18 -36.50
N GLY A 8 0.38 24.17 -35.94
CA GLY A 8 0.65 24.60 -34.56
C GLY A 8 0.56 23.40 -33.66
N GLY A 9 1.71 22.90 -33.21
CA GLY A 9 1.84 21.73 -32.37
C GLY A 9 1.14 22.00 -31.04
N LYS A 10 -0.12 21.55 -30.92
CA LYS A 10 -0.74 21.44 -29.63
C LYS A 10 0.14 20.47 -28.84
N ALA A 11 0.71 20.95 -27.73
CA ALA A 11 1.45 20.09 -26.81
C ALA A 11 0.58 18.86 -26.54
N GLY A 12 1.10 17.68 -26.92
CA GLY A 12 0.33 16.44 -26.81
C GLY A 12 0.01 16.11 -25.33
N PRO A 13 -0.96 15.24 -25.06
CA PRO A 13 -1.37 14.86 -23.69
C PRO A 13 -0.19 14.48 -22.79
N LEU A 14 0.86 13.87 -23.34
CA LEU A 14 2.08 13.53 -22.59
C LEU A 14 2.85 14.77 -22.14
N ALA A 15 2.98 15.81 -22.99
CA ALA A 15 3.66 17.02 -22.57
C ALA A 15 2.93 17.69 -21.40
N TRP A 16 1.61 17.74 -21.42
CA TRP A 16 0.80 18.22 -20.29
C TRP A 16 0.96 17.35 -19.06
N PHE A 17 0.99 16.03 -19.22
CA PHE A 17 1.24 15.10 -18.12
C PHE A 17 2.63 15.32 -17.48
N VAL A 18 3.68 15.45 -18.30
CA VAL A 18 5.05 15.76 -17.83
C VAL A 18 5.09 17.09 -17.10
N VAL A 19 4.43 18.14 -17.64
CA VAL A 19 4.36 19.45 -16.98
C VAL A 19 3.64 19.36 -15.64
N MET A 20 2.53 18.64 -15.60
CA MET A 20 1.78 18.42 -14.35
C MET A 20 2.63 17.69 -13.30
N MET A 21 3.29 16.60 -13.69
CA MET A 21 4.17 15.85 -12.79
C MET A 21 5.37 16.67 -12.33
N ALA A 22 6.00 17.42 -13.23
CA ALA A 22 7.08 18.34 -12.88
C ALA A 22 6.61 19.45 -11.91
N GLY A 23 5.38 19.94 -12.09
CA GLY A 23 4.75 20.89 -11.17
C GLY A 23 4.53 20.29 -9.77
N LEU A 24 4.06 19.04 -9.66
CA LEU A 24 3.89 18.34 -8.39
C LEU A 24 5.24 18.12 -7.67
N VAL A 25 6.28 17.74 -8.43
CA VAL A 25 7.65 17.62 -7.90
C VAL A 25 8.15 18.96 -7.39
N LEU A 26 7.98 20.03 -8.17
CA LEU A 26 8.38 21.38 -7.77
C LEU A 26 7.65 21.83 -6.49
N LEU A 27 6.36 21.55 -6.38
CA LEU A 27 5.59 21.83 -5.16
C LEU A 27 6.13 21.08 -3.94
N GLY A 28 6.56 19.81 -4.12
CA GLY A 28 7.24 19.04 -3.09
C GLY A 28 8.53 19.71 -2.60
N PHE A 29 9.39 20.13 -3.53
CA PHE A 29 10.63 20.86 -3.20
C PHE A 29 10.38 22.23 -2.58
N LEU A 30 9.38 22.98 -3.08
CA LEU A 30 9.04 24.28 -2.48
C LEU A 30 8.57 24.13 -1.04
N LYS A 31 7.82 23.08 -0.73
CA LYS A 31 7.45 22.74 0.65
C LYS A 31 8.69 22.53 1.54
N ASP A 32 9.70 21.79 1.05
CA ASP A 32 10.93 21.54 1.79
C ASP A 32 11.77 22.83 1.99
N ILE A 33 11.77 23.75 1.01
CA ILE A 33 12.48 25.03 1.07
C ILE A 33 11.82 25.99 2.08
N TYR A 34 10.48 26.04 2.11
CA TYR A 34 9.70 26.91 3.01
C TYR A 34 9.31 26.20 4.31
N ARG A 35 10.18 25.32 4.78
CA ARG A 35 10.00 24.49 5.97
C ARG A 35 9.57 25.27 7.22
N ASP A 36 10.25 26.40 7.48
CA ASP A 36 10.06 27.22 8.70
C ASP A 36 8.76 28.03 8.66
N ASP A 37 8.24 28.32 7.47
CA ASP A 37 7.00 29.09 7.27
C ASP A 37 5.74 28.22 7.40
N PHE A 38 5.87 26.89 7.25
CA PHE A 38 4.79 25.93 7.38
C PHE A 38 5.17 24.80 8.34
N PRO A 39 5.14 25.05 9.66
CA PRO A 39 5.48 24.02 10.65
C PRO A 39 4.40 22.93 10.65
N MET A 40 4.52 22.01 9.75
CA MET A 40 3.75 20.76 9.71
C MET A 40 4.51 19.73 10.56
N GLY A 41 4.46 19.85 11.90
CA GLY A 41 5.05 18.90 12.84
C GLY A 41 6.49 18.44 12.49
N GLU A 42 7.21 17.89 13.40
CA GLU A 42 8.63 17.47 13.24
C GLU A 42 8.91 16.48 12.09
N GLU A 43 8.00 16.30 11.15
CA GLU A 43 7.92 15.14 10.32
C GLU A 43 7.98 15.47 8.84
N LEU A 44 8.95 14.84 8.19
CA LEU A 44 8.96 14.54 6.78
C LEU A 44 9.36 15.67 5.85
N TYR A 45 10.60 15.94 5.99
CA TYR A 45 11.32 16.55 4.88
C TYR A 45 11.99 15.43 4.09
N LEU A 46 11.81 15.46 2.76
CA LEU A 46 12.42 14.49 1.85
C LEU A 46 13.92 14.34 2.10
N MET A 47 14.59 15.46 2.39
CA MET A 47 16.05 15.49 2.65
C MET A 47 16.41 14.72 3.92
N ASP A 48 15.65 14.86 4.99
CA ASP A 48 15.92 14.14 6.24
C ASP A 48 15.79 12.63 6.02
N PHE A 49 14.77 12.19 5.30
CA PHE A 49 14.59 10.78 4.95
C PHE A 49 15.72 10.25 4.05
N VAL A 50 16.08 10.98 2.99
CA VAL A 50 17.12 10.54 2.03
C VAL A 50 18.51 10.52 2.70
N LEU A 51 18.75 11.40 3.66
CA LEU A 51 20.05 11.50 4.35
C LEU A 51 20.17 10.52 5.52
N THR A 52 19.11 10.26 6.29
CA THR A 52 19.21 9.44 7.50
C THR A 52 18.89 7.96 7.25
N PHE A 53 18.08 7.64 6.24
CA PHE A 53 17.60 6.28 5.97
C PHE A 53 16.94 5.59 7.18
N GLU A 54 16.60 6.36 8.20
CA GLU A 54 15.93 5.84 9.38
C GLU A 54 14.46 5.64 9.11
N ALA A 55 13.96 4.43 9.38
CA ALA A 55 12.55 4.11 9.34
C ALA A 55 12.05 3.73 10.73
N ASN A 56 10.84 4.15 11.04
CA ASN A 56 10.13 3.71 12.22
C ASN A 56 9.69 2.24 12.11
N LEU A 57 8.95 1.75 13.07
CA LEU A 57 8.69 0.32 13.29
C LEU A 57 7.21 -0.05 13.11
N ASP A 58 6.42 0.77 12.41
CA ASP A 58 4.94 0.68 12.40
C ASP A 58 4.41 -0.69 11.96
N SER A 59 4.95 -1.26 10.86
CA SER A 59 4.60 -2.62 10.45
C SER A 59 5.61 -3.66 10.97
N TRP A 60 6.90 -3.33 10.96
CA TRP A 60 7.95 -4.32 11.15
C TRP A 60 8.01 -4.87 12.56
N TYR A 61 7.88 -4.00 13.59
CA TYR A 61 7.90 -4.46 14.97
C TYR A 61 6.70 -5.32 15.34
N PRO A 62 5.44 -4.93 15.05
CA PRO A 62 4.29 -5.79 15.30
C PRO A 62 4.38 -7.13 14.56
N MET A 63 4.83 -7.15 13.31
CA MET A 63 4.99 -8.39 12.55
C MET A 63 6.09 -9.28 13.13
N TYR A 64 7.24 -8.71 13.50
CA TYR A 64 8.31 -9.47 14.12
C TYR A 64 7.89 -10.06 15.46
N LYS A 65 7.26 -9.25 16.34
CA LYS A 65 6.78 -9.70 17.65
C LYS A 65 5.75 -10.82 17.51
N ALA A 66 4.81 -10.68 16.57
CA ALA A 66 3.81 -11.72 16.31
C ALA A 66 4.44 -13.01 15.78
N ALA A 67 5.41 -12.92 14.85
CA ALA A 67 6.13 -14.07 14.34
C ALA A 67 6.96 -14.77 15.44
N PHE A 68 7.69 -13.99 16.21
CA PHE A 68 8.51 -14.50 17.32
C PHE A 68 7.65 -15.19 18.40
N GLU A 69 6.54 -14.55 18.80
CA GLU A 69 5.60 -15.13 19.78
C GLU A 69 5.04 -16.47 19.28
N LYS A 70 4.59 -16.52 18.03
CA LYS A 70 4.07 -17.78 17.47
C LYS A 70 5.10 -18.90 17.41
N MET A 71 6.38 -18.57 17.21
CA MET A 71 7.46 -19.56 17.17
C MET A 71 7.90 -20.04 18.56
N THR A 72 7.82 -19.15 19.57
CA THR A 72 8.23 -19.48 20.94
C THR A 72 7.10 -20.11 21.77
N ASN A 73 5.87 -19.68 21.54
CA ASN A 73 4.67 -20.09 22.28
C ASN A 73 3.57 -20.54 21.27
N PRO A 74 3.75 -21.67 20.58
CA PRO A 74 2.89 -22.06 19.46
C PRO A 74 1.44 -22.35 19.86
N ASP A 75 1.20 -22.72 21.11
CA ASP A 75 -0.12 -23.08 21.65
C ASP A 75 -0.93 -21.85 22.09
N ASP A 76 -0.29 -20.71 22.30
CA ASP A 76 -0.94 -19.48 22.70
C ASP A 76 -1.70 -18.87 21.51
N GLY A 77 -2.86 -18.25 21.79
CA GLY A 77 -3.64 -17.56 20.77
C GLY A 77 -2.91 -16.31 20.29
N LEU A 78 -2.40 -16.34 19.05
CA LEU A 78 -1.56 -15.29 18.48
C LEU A 78 -2.15 -13.87 18.68
N TYR A 79 -3.40 -13.67 18.28
CA TYR A 79 -4.03 -12.36 18.34
C TYR A 79 -4.49 -11.99 19.74
N GLN A 80 -4.87 -12.99 20.55
CA GLN A 80 -5.21 -12.73 21.94
C GLN A 80 -4.00 -12.15 22.67
N THR A 81 -2.84 -12.80 22.54
CA THR A 81 -1.61 -12.39 23.21
C THR A 81 -1.09 -11.04 22.67
N ILE A 82 -0.92 -10.92 21.34
CA ILE A 82 -0.24 -9.75 20.75
C ILE A 82 -1.16 -8.54 20.70
N PHE A 83 -2.39 -8.70 20.16
CA PHE A 83 -3.26 -7.58 19.89
C PHE A 83 -4.06 -7.16 21.13
N PHE A 84 -4.70 -8.12 21.84
CA PHE A 84 -5.59 -7.79 22.93
C PHE A 84 -4.86 -7.64 24.29
N ASP A 85 -3.91 -8.51 24.61
CA ASP A 85 -3.25 -8.48 25.93
C ASP A 85 -2.05 -7.54 25.95
N GLN A 86 -1.17 -7.60 24.94
CA GLN A 86 0.01 -6.71 24.83
C GLN A 86 -0.29 -5.36 24.15
N HIS A 87 -1.48 -5.19 23.58
CA HIS A 87 -1.91 -3.98 22.85
C HIS A 87 -0.97 -3.60 21.68
N ILE A 88 -0.28 -4.57 21.09
CA ILE A 88 0.54 -4.36 19.90
C ILE A 88 -0.36 -4.45 18.68
N LYS A 89 -0.44 -3.38 17.88
CA LYS A 89 -1.35 -3.25 16.71
C LYS A 89 -0.94 -4.14 15.54
N PHE A 90 -0.81 -5.45 15.78
CA PHE A 90 -0.65 -6.43 14.70
C PHE A 90 -2.00 -6.69 14.02
N GLN A 91 -2.20 -6.07 12.85
CA GLN A 91 -3.49 -6.03 12.15
C GLN A 91 -3.50 -6.88 10.87
N TYR A 92 -2.46 -7.65 10.64
CA TYR A 92 -2.32 -8.45 9.42
C TYR A 92 -2.78 -9.90 9.64
N PRO A 93 -3.26 -10.60 8.58
CA PRO A 93 -3.64 -12.01 8.69
C PRO A 93 -2.42 -12.91 8.89
N PRO A 94 -2.60 -14.15 9.41
CA PRO A 94 -1.50 -15.06 9.73
C PRO A 94 -0.50 -15.29 8.60
N PRO A 95 -0.88 -15.49 7.32
CA PRO A 95 0.07 -15.76 6.25
C PRO A 95 1.07 -14.61 6.00
N SER A 96 0.78 -13.39 6.43
CA SER A 96 1.71 -12.27 6.33
C SER A 96 3.00 -12.47 7.14
N LEU A 97 2.98 -13.34 8.14
CA LEU A 97 4.12 -13.63 9.02
C LEU A 97 5.10 -14.65 8.43
N LEU A 98 4.67 -15.45 7.46
CA LEU A 98 5.49 -16.54 6.91
C LEU A 98 6.91 -16.11 6.47
N PRO A 99 7.09 -14.96 5.78
CA PRO A 99 8.45 -14.52 5.39
C PRO A 99 9.34 -14.20 6.60
N ILE A 100 8.79 -13.52 7.63
CA ILE A 100 9.55 -13.16 8.83
C ILE A 100 9.86 -14.40 9.66
N MET A 101 8.91 -15.33 9.81
CA MET A 101 9.14 -16.61 10.49
C MET A 101 10.26 -17.41 9.80
N ALA A 102 10.27 -17.43 8.47
CA ALA A 102 11.36 -18.07 7.73
C ALA A 102 12.72 -17.44 8.04
N LEU A 103 12.82 -16.10 8.10
CA LEU A 103 14.07 -15.42 8.47
C LEU A 103 14.51 -15.76 9.89
N ILE A 104 13.58 -15.75 10.86
CA ILE A 104 13.86 -16.14 12.25
C ILE A 104 14.33 -17.60 12.31
N GLN A 105 13.72 -18.50 11.54
CA GLN A 105 14.11 -19.92 11.48
C GLN A 105 15.54 -20.13 10.96
N PHE A 106 16.06 -19.19 10.16
CA PHE A 106 17.45 -19.15 9.70
C PHE A 106 18.37 -18.34 10.62
N ASP A 107 17.99 -18.14 11.88
CA ASP A 107 18.75 -17.40 12.89
C ASP A 107 19.07 -15.93 12.50
N VAL A 108 18.26 -15.32 11.62
CA VAL A 108 18.41 -13.91 11.31
C VAL A 108 17.87 -13.07 12.46
N GLY A 109 18.74 -12.32 13.12
CA GLY A 109 18.37 -11.47 14.25
C GLY A 109 17.52 -10.25 13.85
N TRP A 110 16.79 -9.72 14.84
CA TRP A 110 15.91 -8.56 14.64
C TRP A 110 16.55 -7.36 13.92
N PRO A 111 17.77 -6.90 14.27
CA PRO A 111 18.38 -5.78 13.55
C PRO A 111 18.54 -6.03 12.06
N SER A 112 18.97 -7.24 11.68
CA SER A 112 19.15 -7.61 10.26
C SER A 112 17.82 -7.77 9.52
N ILE A 113 16.77 -8.26 10.20
CA ILE A 113 15.41 -8.31 9.65
C ILE A 113 14.92 -6.90 9.38
N LEU A 114 15.07 -5.99 10.33
CA LEU A 114 14.65 -4.59 10.17
C LEU A 114 15.38 -3.91 9.01
N GLU A 115 16.69 -4.07 8.93
CA GLU A 115 17.50 -3.53 7.83
C GLU A 115 17.06 -4.09 6.48
N LEU A 116 16.85 -5.41 6.38
CA LEU A 116 16.34 -6.07 5.18
C LEU A 116 14.99 -5.51 4.75
N MET A 117 14.06 -5.31 5.68
CA MET A 117 12.73 -4.76 5.40
C MET A 117 12.84 -3.31 4.90
N ASN A 118 13.67 -2.48 5.51
CA ASN A 118 13.88 -1.10 5.12
C ASN A 118 14.52 -0.98 3.73
N ILE A 119 15.57 -1.77 3.46
CA ILE A 119 16.19 -1.84 2.13
C ILE A 119 15.19 -2.33 1.08
N SER A 120 14.45 -3.40 1.37
CA SER A 120 13.43 -3.94 0.46
C SER A 120 12.33 -2.93 0.17
N SER A 121 11.91 -2.16 1.17
CA SER A 121 10.94 -1.08 1.01
C SER A 121 11.48 0.04 0.12
N PHE A 122 12.72 0.49 0.34
CA PHE A 122 13.36 1.50 -0.51
C PHE A 122 13.54 1.03 -1.97
N LEU A 123 13.99 -0.20 -2.17
CA LEU A 123 14.09 -0.78 -3.51
C LEU A 123 12.71 -0.89 -4.18
N SER A 124 11.66 -1.13 -3.38
CA SER A 124 10.28 -1.13 -3.87
C SER A 124 9.84 0.25 -4.35
N MET A 125 10.29 1.36 -3.75
CA MET A 125 10.00 2.72 -4.26
C MET A 125 10.62 2.94 -5.65
N ILE A 126 11.86 2.49 -5.85
CA ILE A 126 12.55 2.59 -7.15
C ILE A 126 11.83 1.74 -8.21
N ALA A 127 11.48 0.49 -7.86
CA ALA A 127 10.76 -0.40 -8.74
C ALA A 127 9.35 0.10 -9.05
N LEU A 128 8.67 0.71 -8.08
CA LEU A 128 7.38 1.36 -8.26
C LEU A 128 7.47 2.50 -9.28
N SER A 129 8.52 3.33 -9.20
CA SER A 129 8.77 4.40 -10.17
C SER A 129 8.88 3.86 -11.60
N TRP A 130 9.58 2.74 -11.77
CA TRP A 130 9.67 2.05 -13.05
C TRP A 130 8.31 1.50 -13.51
N CYS A 131 7.52 0.92 -12.63
CA CYS A 131 6.17 0.46 -12.95
C CYS A 131 5.27 1.60 -13.41
N VAL A 132 5.26 2.72 -12.69
CA VAL A 132 4.47 3.91 -13.04
C VAL A 132 4.89 4.45 -14.42
N TYR A 133 6.21 4.54 -14.68
CA TYR A 133 6.72 4.88 -16.00
C TYR A 133 6.22 3.93 -17.10
N ARG A 134 6.30 2.61 -16.88
CA ARG A 134 5.84 1.60 -17.85
C ARG A 134 4.33 1.70 -18.10
N ILE A 135 3.54 1.87 -17.04
CA ILE A 135 2.09 2.09 -17.12
C ILE A 135 1.78 3.32 -17.97
N ALA A 136 2.45 4.43 -17.70
CA ALA A 136 2.29 5.66 -18.49
C ALA A 136 2.60 5.42 -19.98
N ILE A 137 3.70 4.74 -20.30
CA ILE A 137 4.05 4.39 -21.68
C ILE A 137 2.98 3.55 -22.36
N VAL A 138 2.45 2.52 -21.68
CA VAL A 138 1.41 1.64 -22.24
C VAL A 138 0.13 2.44 -22.51
N ILE A 139 -0.31 3.24 -21.54
CA ILE A 139 -1.51 4.06 -21.64
C ILE A 139 -1.37 5.08 -22.80
N PHE A 140 -0.27 5.83 -22.86
CA PHE A 140 -0.07 6.81 -23.92
C PHE A 140 0.00 6.20 -25.33
N ARG A 141 0.54 5.00 -25.46
CA ARG A 141 0.50 4.25 -26.74
C ARG A 141 -0.91 3.87 -27.15
N SER A 142 -1.78 3.52 -26.19
CA SER A 142 -3.18 3.11 -26.47
C SER A 142 -4.06 4.29 -26.91
N TYR A 143 -3.80 5.50 -26.39
CA TYR A 143 -4.65 6.68 -26.63
C TYR A 143 -4.29 7.50 -27.87
N GLY A 144 -3.41 7.02 -28.69
CA GLY A 144 -3.42 7.53 -30.03
C GLY A 144 -2.18 8.25 -30.54
N GLY A 145 -1.47 7.59 -31.33
CA GLY A 145 -0.58 8.19 -32.29
C GLY A 145 0.87 8.36 -31.84
N TRP A 146 1.23 7.83 -30.69
CA TRP A 146 2.60 7.82 -30.18
C TRP A 146 3.33 6.55 -30.61
N THR A 147 3.52 6.39 -31.90
CA THR A 147 4.24 5.23 -32.43
C THR A 147 5.74 5.31 -32.11
N GLU A 148 6.27 6.53 -31.94
CA GLU A 148 7.70 6.72 -31.64
C GLU A 148 7.92 7.80 -30.57
N ILE A 149 8.23 7.37 -29.35
CA ILE A 149 8.73 8.25 -28.29
C ILE A 149 10.25 8.31 -28.43
N SER A 150 10.82 9.51 -28.60
CA SER A 150 12.27 9.66 -28.69
C SER A 150 12.99 9.10 -27.45
N PRO A 151 14.21 8.57 -27.58
CA PRO A 151 14.97 8.07 -26.43
C PRO A 151 15.14 9.11 -25.31
N ILE A 152 15.38 10.37 -25.68
CA ILE A 152 15.52 11.47 -24.74
C ILE A 152 14.23 11.66 -23.93
N LEU A 153 13.07 11.67 -24.61
CA LEU A 153 11.78 11.85 -23.92
C LEU A 153 11.46 10.67 -22.99
N ARG A 154 11.89 9.44 -23.34
CA ARG A 154 11.75 8.28 -22.44
C ARG A 154 12.58 8.44 -21.16
N ILE A 155 13.81 8.93 -21.29
CA ILE A 155 14.68 9.20 -20.12
C ILE A 155 14.07 10.30 -19.26
N VAL A 156 13.65 11.42 -19.86
CA VAL A 156 13.00 12.52 -19.13
C VAL A 156 11.75 12.03 -18.41
N LEU A 157 10.88 11.27 -19.09
CA LEU A 157 9.68 10.73 -18.48
C LEU A 157 10.01 9.78 -17.31
N PHE A 158 11.01 8.90 -17.47
CA PHE A 158 11.43 8.03 -16.37
C PHE A 158 11.96 8.83 -15.18
N LEU A 159 12.78 9.85 -15.41
CA LEU A 159 13.30 10.69 -14.33
C LEU A 159 12.18 11.47 -13.63
N VAL A 160 11.22 11.99 -14.37
CA VAL A 160 10.04 12.66 -13.79
C VAL A 160 9.22 11.68 -12.93
N MET A 161 8.99 10.44 -13.40
CA MET A 161 8.30 9.42 -12.61
C MET A 161 9.10 9.01 -11.37
N LEU A 162 10.41 8.87 -11.52
CA LEU A 162 11.31 8.53 -10.39
C LEU A 162 11.24 9.61 -9.32
N VAL A 163 11.50 10.86 -9.69
CA VAL A 163 11.47 11.98 -8.74
C VAL A 163 10.05 12.15 -8.19
N GLY A 164 9.02 12.08 -9.04
CA GLY A 164 7.61 12.16 -8.60
C GLY A 164 7.24 11.09 -7.58
N THR A 165 7.69 9.86 -7.76
CA THR A 165 7.44 8.78 -6.79
C THR A 165 8.21 8.99 -5.49
N LEU A 166 9.50 9.35 -5.60
CA LEU A 166 10.37 9.59 -4.44
C LEU A 166 10.02 10.87 -3.66
N THR A 167 9.25 11.79 -4.23
CA THR A 167 8.76 13.00 -3.56
C THR A 167 7.27 12.95 -3.22
N PHE A 168 6.58 11.85 -3.54
CA PHE A 168 5.17 11.73 -3.25
C PHE A 168 4.94 11.46 -1.76
N TYR A 169 4.37 12.44 -1.07
CA TYR A 169 4.22 12.45 0.38
C TYR A 169 3.69 11.13 0.98
N PRO A 170 2.61 10.48 0.47
CA PRO A 170 2.12 9.23 1.05
C PRO A 170 3.15 8.09 1.01
N ILE A 171 3.97 8.01 -0.04
CA ILE A 171 5.01 6.98 -0.18
C ILE A 171 6.16 7.25 0.79
N ILE A 172 6.63 8.49 0.86
CA ILE A 172 7.69 8.89 1.80
C ILE A 172 7.23 8.64 3.23
N ARG A 173 6.00 9.04 3.54
CA ARG A 173 5.42 8.82 4.87
C ARG A 173 5.35 7.34 5.23
N ALA A 174 4.89 6.49 4.31
CA ALA A 174 4.83 5.05 4.52
C ALA A 174 6.23 4.45 4.73
N GLN A 175 7.23 4.90 3.96
CA GLN A 175 8.62 4.48 4.14
C GLN A 175 9.18 4.93 5.49
N TYR A 176 9.04 6.21 5.85
CA TYR A 176 9.50 6.76 7.12
C TYR A 176 8.87 6.04 8.32
N LEU A 177 7.58 5.73 8.25
CA LEU A 177 6.90 4.99 9.31
C LEU A 177 7.29 3.50 9.37
N GLY A 178 8.05 2.97 8.41
CA GLY A 178 8.37 1.55 8.34
C GLY A 178 7.15 0.70 8.03
N GLN A 179 6.31 1.16 7.09
CA GLN A 179 5.10 0.47 6.68
C GLN A 179 5.34 -0.47 5.51
N ILE A 180 4.76 -1.67 5.59
CA ILE A 180 4.70 -2.64 4.47
C ILE A 180 3.94 -2.07 3.24
N GLN A 181 3.26 -0.93 3.39
CA GLN A 181 2.45 -0.33 2.34
C GLN A 181 3.24 -0.05 1.06
N VAL A 182 4.50 0.38 1.17
CA VAL A 182 5.35 0.67 0.01
C VAL A 182 5.55 -0.57 -0.87
N MET A 183 5.76 -1.74 -0.26
CA MET A 183 5.86 -3.00 -1.00
C MET A 183 4.53 -3.41 -1.62
N LEU A 184 3.42 -3.16 -0.93
CA LEU A 184 2.07 -3.41 -1.46
C LEU A 184 1.77 -2.52 -2.66
N ASP A 185 2.17 -1.25 -2.62
CA ASP A 185 1.99 -0.31 -3.73
C ASP A 185 2.73 -0.79 -4.99
N LEU A 186 3.96 -1.31 -4.83
CA LEU A 186 4.70 -1.94 -5.93
C LEU A 186 3.96 -3.16 -6.47
N VAL A 187 3.49 -4.06 -5.60
CA VAL A 187 2.80 -5.29 -6.01
C VAL A 187 1.51 -4.96 -6.77
N ILE A 188 0.76 -3.95 -6.31
CA ILE A 188 -0.47 -3.48 -6.97
C ILE A 188 -0.15 -2.82 -8.32
N ALA A 189 0.89 -1.98 -8.39
CA ALA A 189 1.33 -1.35 -9.63
C ALA A 189 1.81 -2.39 -10.66
N LEU A 190 2.53 -3.43 -10.22
CA LEU A 190 2.91 -4.57 -11.05
C LEU A 190 1.68 -5.33 -11.56
N ALA A 191 0.69 -5.58 -10.69
CA ALA A 191 -0.56 -6.22 -11.10
C ALA A 191 -1.27 -5.42 -12.20
N PHE A 192 -1.35 -4.09 -12.04
CA PHE A 192 -1.96 -3.22 -13.03
C PHE A 192 -1.17 -3.19 -14.35
N LEU A 193 0.15 -3.11 -14.30
CA LEU A 193 1.01 -3.20 -15.48
C LEU A 193 0.83 -4.52 -16.22
N LEU A 194 0.85 -5.64 -15.50
CA LEU A 194 0.64 -6.97 -16.07
C LEU A 194 -0.76 -7.14 -16.67
N TRP A 195 -1.77 -6.52 -16.07
CA TRP A 195 -3.12 -6.46 -16.62
C TRP A 195 -3.16 -5.70 -17.95
N LEU A 196 -2.53 -4.52 -18.01
CA LEU A 196 -2.43 -3.74 -19.24
C LEU A 196 -1.63 -4.45 -20.35
N GLU A 197 -0.68 -5.31 -19.98
CA GLU A 197 0.11 -6.14 -20.89
C GLU A 197 -0.58 -7.49 -21.21
N GLU A 198 -1.88 -7.65 -20.90
CA GLU A 198 -2.70 -8.87 -21.10
C GLU A 198 -2.17 -10.11 -20.38
N ARG A 199 -1.25 -9.96 -19.43
CA ARG A 199 -0.70 -11.05 -18.60
C ARG A 199 -1.57 -11.30 -17.37
N LYS A 200 -2.85 -11.58 -17.59
CA LYS A 200 -3.89 -11.59 -16.56
C LYS A 200 -3.64 -12.59 -15.42
N ALA A 201 -3.09 -13.78 -15.71
CA ALA A 201 -2.77 -14.74 -14.64
C ALA A 201 -1.68 -14.20 -13.70
N ALA A 202 -0.64 -13.57 -14.24
CA ALA A 202 0.41 -12.95 -13.44
C ALA A 202 -0.11 -11.75 -12.63
N ALA A 203 -1.03 -10.95 -13.20
CA ALA A 203 -1.71 -9.89 -12.46
C ALA A 203 -2.50 -10.46 -11.26
N GLY A 204 -3.21 -11.56 -11.44
CA GLY A 204 -3.92 -12.26 -10.37
C GLY A 204 -2.98 -12.76 -9.27
N ILE A 205 -1.81 -13.30 -9.63
CA ILE A 205 -0.77 -13.70 -8.66
C ILE A 205 -0.34 -12.49 -7.82
N MET A 206 -0.05 -11.35 -8.44
CA MET A 206 0.35 -10.14 -7.70
C MET A 206 -0.74 -9.67 -6.72
N ILE A 207 -1.99 -9.62 -7.16
CA ILE A 207 -3.10 -9.24 -6.27
C ILE A 207 -3.28 -10.25 -5.13
N ALA A 208 -3.07 -11.54 -5.38
CA ALA A 208 -3.11 -12.54 -4.32
C ALA A 208 -2.02 -12.30 -3.26
N LEU A 209 -0.78 -11.96 -3.68
CA LEU A 209 0.28 -11.59 -2.74
C LEU A 209 -0.12 -10.37 -1.88
N ALA A 210 -0.75 -9.36 -2.48
CA ALA A 210 -1.29 -8.24 -1.71
C ALA A 210 -2.39 -8.68 -0.74
N ALA A 211 -3.25 -9.62 -1.13
CA ALA A 211 -4.33 -10.16 -0.29
C ALA A 211 -3.83 -10.95 0.91
N LEU A 212 -2.64 -11.58 0.83
CA LEU A 212 -2.01 -12.26 1.97
C LEU A 212 -1.62 -11.31 3.10
N VAL A 213 -1.52 -10.01 2.82
CA VAL A 213 -1.20 -8.96 3.81
C VAL A 213 -2.44 -8.11 4.12
N LYS A 214 -3.22 -7.77 3.11
CA LYS A 214 -4.45 -6.98 3.22
C LYS A 214 -5.61 -7.72 2.57
N PRO A 215 -6.41 -8.48 3.33
CA PRO A 215 -7.43 -9.41 2.83
C PRO A 215 -8.50 -8.76 1.94
N GLN A 216 -8.72 -7.44 2.07
CA GLN A 216 -9.68 -6.73 1.21
C GLN A 216 -9.35 -6.85 -0.28
N PHE A 217 -8.09 -7.06 -0.67
CA PHE A 217 -7.73 -7.36 -2.06
C PHE A 217 -8.23 -8.73 -2.52
N GLY A 218 -8.56 -9.62 -1.59
CA GLY A 218 -9.21 -10.90 -1.88
C GLY A 218 -10.58 -10.76 -2.55
N LEU A 219 -11.27 -9.63 -2.35
CA LEU A 219 -12.54 -9.32 -3.01
C LEU A 219 -12.42 -9.23 -4.54
N LEU A 220 -11.22 -8.96 -5.06
CA LEU A 220 -10.97 -8.97 -6.50
C LEU A 220 -11.08 -10.38 -7.12
N LEU A 221 -10.99 -11.45 -6.33
CA LEU A 221 -11.31 -12.79 -6.80
C LEU A 221 -12.81 -12.92 -7.13
N LEU A 222 -13.68 -12.40 -6.26
CA LEU A 222 -15.13 -12.38 -6.52
C LEU A 222 -15.44 -11.54 -7.76
N TRP A 223 -14.87 -10.35 -7.87
CA TRP A 223 -14.97 -9.51 -9.05
C TRP A 223 -14.56 -10.26 -10.33
N ALA A 224 -13.41 -10.93 -10.30
CA ALA A 224 -12.89 -11.68 -11.45
C ALA A 224 -13.82 -12.84 -11.87
N LEU A 225 -14.40 -13.53 -10.90
CA LEU A 225 -15.40 -14.58 -11.17
C LEU A 225 -16.67 -14.02 -11.82
N LEU A 226 -17.19 -12.91 -11.31
CA LEU A 226 -18.37 -12.22 -11.85
C LEU A 226 -18.13 -11.69 -13.27
N ARG A 227 -16.94 -11.14 -13.52
CA ARG A 227 -16.52 -10.63 -14.84
C ARG A 227 -15.98 -11.71 -15.78
N LYS A 228 -15.93 -12.96 -15.33
CA LYS A 228 -15.43 -14.12 -16.10
C LYS A 228 -13.95 -13.97 -16.51
N GLU A 229 -13.16 -13.25 -15.74
CA GLU A 229 -11.72 -13.09 -15.93
C GLU A 229 -10.95 -14.32 -15.42
N LYS A 230 -11.12 -15.44 -16.12
CA LYS A 230 -10.70 -16.79 -15.69
C LYS A 230 -9.20 -16.90 -15.39
N HIS A 231 -8.37 -16.30 -16.24
CA HIS A 231 -6.90 -16.37 -16.06
C HIS A 231 -6.46 -15.60 -14.82
N PHE A 232 -7.04 -14.42 -14.57
CA PHE A 232 -6.79 -13.63 -13.37
C PHE A 232 -7.25 -14.40 -12.12
N ALA A 233 -8.48 -14.92 -12.14
CA ALA A 233 -9.03 -15.70 -11.05
C ALA A 233 -8.19 -16.94 -10.74
N LEU A 234 -7.71 -17.66 -11.77
CA LEU A 234 -6.86 -18.84 -11.60
C LEU A 234 -5.51 -18.48 -10.98
N GLY A 235 -4.85 -17.43 -11.46
CA GLY A 235 -3.59 -16.96 -10.87
C GLY A 235 -3.75 -16.57 -9.40
N MET A 236 -4.82 -15.87 -9.07
CA MET A 236 -5.15 -15.46 -7.71
C MET A 236 -5.46 -16.66 -6.82
N PHE A 237 -6.33 -17.57 -7.29
CA PHE A 237 -6.73 -18.77 -6.55
C PHE A 237 -5.52 -19.69 -6.26
N ALA A 238 -4.63 -19.88 -7.22
CA ALA A 238 -3.46 -20.74 -7.05
C ALA A 238 -2.58 -20.29 -5.87
N VAL A 239 -2.29 -18.98 -5.77
CA VAL A 239 -1.49 -18.44 -4.66
C VAL A 239 -2.25 -18.53 -3.35
N LEU A 240 -3.52 -18.11 -3.32
CA LEU A 240 -4.34 -18.12 -2.10
C LEU A 240 -4.54 -19.56 -1.57
N ALA A 241 -4.71 -20.54 -2.46
CA ALA A 241 -4.84 -21.93 -2.06
C ALA A 241 -3.52 -22.49 -1.49
N VAL A 242 -2.41 -22.33 -2.19
CA VAL A 242 -1.12 -22.83 -1.74
C VAL A 242 -0.70 -22.19 -0.42
N VAL A 243 -0.68 -20.85 -0.36
CA VAL A 243 -0.24 -20.13 0.84
C VAL A 243 -1.26 -20.29 1.97
N GLY A 244 -2.57 -20.36 1.64
CA GLY A 244 -3.62 -20.63 2.62
C GLY A 244 -3.46 -21.99 3.30
N ILE A 245 -3.16 -23.05 2.53
CA ILE A 245 -2.86 -24.39 3.09
C ILE A 245 -1.61 -24.34 3.99
N VAL A 246 -0.53 -23.72 3.52
CA VAL A 246 0.68 -23.56 4.35
C VAL A 246 0.37 -22.78 5.63
N SER A 247 -0.39 -21.71 5.52
CA SER A 247 -0.78 -20.90 6.67
C SER A 247 -1.64 -21.68 7.65
N LEU A 248 -2.58 -22.51 7.18
CA LEU A 248 -3.38 -23.38 8.05
C LEU A 248 -2.53 -24.45 8.77
N ILE A 249 -1.51 -24.97 8.11
CA ILE A 249 -0.57 -25.93 8.73
C ILE A 249 0.27 -25.24 9.83
N VAL A 250 0.77 -24.02 9.56
CA VAL A 250 1.69 -23.31 10.48
C VAL A 250 0.95 -22.67 11.65
N PHE A 251 -0.19 -22.03 11.41
CA PHE A 251 -0.91 -21.24 12.42
C PHE A 251 -2.12 -21.96 13.00
N GLY A 252 -2.60 -23.02 12.33
CA GLY A 252 -3.85 -23.68 12.70
C GLY A 252 -5.10 -22.86 12.32
N PHE A 253 -6.25 -23.48 12.49
CA PHE A 253 -7.53 -22.85 12.17
C PHE A 253 -7.91 -21.75 13.19
N ARG A 254 -7.50 -21.90 14.44
CA ARG A 254 -7.82 -20.97 15.52
C ARG A 254 -7.33 -19.55 15.23
N ASP A 255 -6.05 -19.38 14.89
CA ASP A 255 -5.49 -18.05 14.63
C ASP A 255 -6.18 -17.34 13.45
N HIS A 256 -6.67 -18.09 12.45
CA HIS A 256 -7.43 -17.50 11.36
C HIS A 256 -8.83 -17.00 11.80
N ILE A 257 -9.47 -17.70 12.72
CA ILE A 257 -10.75 -17.25 13.31
C ILE A 257 -10.52 -16.06 14.25
N ASP A 258 -9.49 -16.11 15.09
CA ASP A 258 -9.15 -15.04 16.04
C ASP A 258 -8.79 -13.73 15.29
N TYR A 259 -8.23 -13.84 14.08
CA TYR A 259 -8.03 -12.67 13.21
C TYR A 259 -9.34 -11.93 12.87
N LEU A 260 -10.45 -12.65 12.71
CA LEU A 260 -11.76 -12.01 12.46
C LEU A 260 -12.21 -11.17 13.66
N ALA A 261 -11.83 -11.56 14.88
CA ALA A 261 -12.09 -10.74 16.07
C ALA A 261 -11.31 -9.41 16.02
N VAL A 262 -10.06 -9.44 15.58
CA VAL A 262 -9.25 -8.22 15.36
C VAL A 262 -9.89 -7.32 14.31
N LEU A 263 -10.30 -7.87 13.16
CA LEU A 263 -10.99 -7.09 12.12
C LEU A 263 -12.28 -6.46 12.62
N SER A 264 -13.07 -7.23 13.38
CA SER A 264 -14.31 -6.73 14.01
C SER A 264 -14.02 -5.61 15.00
N TYR A 265 -12.97 -5.77 15.81
CA TYR A 265 -12.57 -4.76 16.78
C TYR A 265 -12.15 -3.45 16.08
N ILE A 266 -11.25 -3.52 15.10
CA ILE A 266 -10.79 -2.35 14.34
C ILE A 266 -11.95 -1.68 13.60
N GLY A 267 -12.84 -2.46 12.99
CA GLY A 267 -14.02 -1.94 12.29
C GLY A 267 -14.99 -1.20 13.20
N LYS A 268 -15.08 -1.59 14.48
CA LYS A 268 -15.97 -0.95 15.46
C LYS A 268 -15.35 0.30 16.09
N HIS A 269 -14.03 0.31 16.29
CA HIS A 269 -13.35 1.39 17.01
C HIS A 269 -12.70 2.40 16.06
N GLY A 270 -11.89 1.94 15.11
CA GLY A 270 -11.16 2.79 14.18
C GLY A 270 -10.12 3.68 14.87
N GLU A 271 -9.62 4.68 14.15
CA GLU A 271 -8.61 5.61 14.65
C GLU A 271 -8.98 7.08 14.37
N VAL A 272 -8.82 7.92 15.37
CA VAL A 272 -9.12 9.37 15.27
C VAL A 272 -7.96 10.14 14.65
N PHE A 273 -6.73 9.63 14.74
CA PHE A 273 -5.52 10.31 14.28
C PHE A 273 -5.68 10.92 12.89
N TRP A 274 -5.23 12.17 12.71
CA TRP A 274 -5.48 12.98 11.51
C TRP A 274 -5.04 12.31 10.20
N ALA A 275 -3.99 11.49 10.24
CA ALA A 275 -3.48 10.78 9.07
C ALA A 275 -4.43 9.65 8.60
N ASN A 276 -5.38 9.21 9.42
CA ASN A 276 -6.41 8.26 9.00
C ASN A 276 -7.46 8.96 8.13
N GLN A 277 -7.25 8.97 6.81
CA GLN A 277 -8.15 9.57 5.83
C GLN A 277 -9.28 8.63 5.38
N SER A 278 -9.47 7.49 6.04
CA SER A 278 -10.62 6.62 5.80
C SER A 278 -11.92 7.29 6.23
N PHE A 279 -13.05 6.78 5.71
CA PHE A 279 -14.38 7.25 6.12
C PHE A 279 -14.62 7.09 7.61
N ASN A 280 -14.12 5.99 8.20
CA ASN A 280 -14.11 5.78 9.65
C ASN A 280 -13.35 6.90 10.39
N GLY A 281 -12.12 7.22 9.94
CA GLY A 281 -11.32 8.28 10.54
C GLY A 281 -11.99 9.66 10.46
N ILE A 282 -12.59 9.99 9.32
CA ILE A 282 -13.33 11.25 9.15
C ILE A 282 -14.52 11.32 10.11
N LEU A 283 -15.35 10.29 10.18
CA LEU A 283 -16.49 10.25 11.08
C LEU A 283 -16.08 10.30 12.55
N ASN A 284 -15.02 9.58 12.94
CA ASN A 284 -14.49 9.64 14.29
C ASN A 284 -14.07 11.07 14.65
N ARG A 285 -13.35 11.79 13.78
CA ARG A 285 -12.95 13.19 14.03
C ARG A 285 -14.12 14.16 14.12
N LEU A 286 -15.20 13.89 13.40
CA LEU A 286 -16.41 14.76 13.43
C LEU A 286 -17.26 14.53 14.67
N ILE A 287 -17.21 13.35 15.29
CA ILE A 287 -18.15 12.95 16.35
C ILE A 287 -17.46 12.82 17.71
N SER A 288 -16.15 12.46 17.73
CA SER A 288 -15.41 12.22 18.97
C SER A 288 -14.74 13.49 19.49
N ASP A 289 -14.77 13.68 20.81
CA ASP A 289 -14.03 14.74 21.52
C ASP A 289 -12.55 14.39 21.75
N VAL A 290 -12.04 13.32 21.10
CA VAL A 290 -10.66 12.88 21.26
C VAL A 290 -9.74 13.71 20.38
N SER A 291 -8.57 14.11 20.89
CA SER A 291 -7.56 14.83 20.11
C SER A 291 -7.17 14.01 18.86
N SER A 292 -7.26 14.65 17.70
CA SER A 292 -6.86 14.02 16.43
C SER A 292 -5.39 14.26 16.07
N LEU A 293 -4.67 15.06 16.84
CA LEU A 293 -3.28 15.46 16.56
C LEU A 293 -2.27 14.51 17.22
N GLU A 294 -2.69 13.79 18.27
CA GLU A 294 -1.81 12.88 19.01
C GLU A 294 -2.04 11.44 18.57
N TRP A 295 -0.93 10.75 18.25
CA TRP A 295 -0.94 9.32 17.99
C TRP A 295 -0.90 8.54 19.29
N ASN A 296 -1.86 7.65 19.50
CA ASN A 296 -1.80 6.70 20.60
C ASN A 296 -1.48 5.30 20.08
N PHE A 297 -0.29 4.82 20.40
CA PHE A 297 0.20 3.52 19.95
C PHE A 297 -0.62 2.34 20.49
N TYR A 298 -1.22 2.47 21.68
CA TYR A 298 -1.89 1.39 22.40
C TYR A 298 -3.41 1.46 22.36
N ALA A 299 -3.99 2.54 21.89
CA ALA A 299 -5.44 2.73 21.95
C ALA A 299 -6.07 2.98 20.59
N TYR A 300 -7.31 2.54 20.49
CA TYR A 300 -8.23 2.88 19.42
C TYR A 300 -9.29 3.85 19.93
N ALA A 301 -10.02 4.50 19.02
CA ALA A 301 -11.14 5.35 19.37
C ALA A 301 -12.20 4.56 20.16
N PRO A 302 -12.93 5.20 21.09
CA PRO A 302 -14.08 4.57 21.72
C PRO A 302 -15.12 4.14 20.70
N TYR A 303 -15.83 3.04 20.97
CA TYR A 303 -16.91 2.60 20.11
C TYR A 303 -18.01 3.64 19.99
N ASN A 304 -18.37 3.97 18.75
CA ASN A 304 -19.51 4.84 18.43
C ASN A 304 -20.35 4.18 17.33
N GLY A 305 -21.64 3.91 17.65
CA GLY A 305 -22.56 3.23 16.75
C GLY A 305 -22.82 3.98 15.43
N LEU A 306 -22.80 5.32 15.44
CA LEU A 306 -22.98 6.12 14.22
C LEU A 306 -21.75 6.03 13.32
N VAL A 307 -20.54 6.09 13.90
CA VAL A 307 -19.30 5.90 13.16
C VAL A 307 -19.25 4.52 12.52
N TYR A 308 -19.59 3.49 13.29
CA TYR A 308 -19.61 2.11 12.78
C TYR A 308 -20.62 1.93 11.65
N ALA A 309 -21.87 2.41 11.83
CA ALA A 309 -22.90 2.33 10.81
C ALA A 309 -22.53 3.09 9.52
N GLY A 310 -21.98 4.30 9.66
CA GLY A 310 -21.50 5.09 8.53
C GLY A 310 -20.33 4.44 7.79
N THR A 311 -19.37 3.85 8.53
CA THR A 311 -18.26 3.09 7.96
C THR A 311 -18.76 1.88 7.17
N LEU A 312 -19.70 1.12 7.73
CA LEU A 312 -20.29 -0.04 7.07
C LEU A 312 -21.06 0.37 5.80
N ALA A 313 -21.88 1.42 5.89
CA ALA A 313 -22.62 1.94 4.74
C ALA A 313 -21.67 2.39 3.61
N SER A 314 -20.61 3.14 3.92
CA SER A 314 -19.61 3.55 2.93
C SER A 314 -18.92 2.35 2.29
N THR A 315 -18.53 1.35 3.08
CA THR A 315 -17.91 0.12 2.59
C THR A 315 -18.83 -0.62 1.61
N ILE A 316 -20.10 -0.79 1.98
CA ILE A 316 -21.09 -1.44 1.10
C ILE A 316 -21.28 -0.64 -0.20
N CYS A 317 -21.39 0.68 -0.13
CA CYS A 317 -21.49 1.53 -1.32
C CYS A 317 -20.30 1.37 -2.26
N PHE A 318 -19.08 1.39 -1.74
CA PHE A 318 -17.85 1.19 -2.54
C PHE A 318 -17.77 -0.21 -3.15
N LEU A 319 -18.14 -1.25 -2.40
CA LEU A 319 -18.17 -2.62 -2.91
C LEU A 319 -19.19 -2.78 -4.04
N LEU A 320 -20.41 -2.26 -3.86
CA LEU A 320 -21.44 -2.32 -4.89
C LEU A 320 -20.99 -1.55 -6.14
N PHE A 321 -20.45 -0.34 -5.96
CA PHE A 321 -19.90 0.42 -7.08
C PHE A 321 -18.82 -0.37 -7.83
N GLY A 322 -17.83 -0.93 -7.14
CA GLY A 322 -16.74 -1.69 -7.76
C GLY A 322 -17.19 -3.02 -8.42
N LEU A 323 -18.30 -3.62 -7.96
CA LEU A 323 -18.84 -4.85 -8.55
C LEU A 323 -19.66 -4.59 -9.82
N PHE A 324 -20.34 -3.44 -9.91
CA PHE A 324 -21.27 -3.14 -11.01
C PHE A 324 -20.64 -2.27 -12.10
N TYR A 325 -19.62 -1.50 -11.82
CA TYR A 325 -18.85 -0.69 -12.78
C TYR A 325 -17.46 -1.26 -13.06
#